data_2e845b1346f7f2effdee4500643157d6
#
_entry.id   2e845b1346f7f2effdee4500643157d6
#
_cell.length_a   1.000
_cell.length_b   1.000
_cell.length_c   1.000
_cell.angle_alpha   90.00
_cell.angle_beta   90.00
_cell.angle_gamma   90.00
#
_symmetry.space_group_name_H-M   'P 1'
#
loop_
_entity.id
_entity.type
_entity.pdbx_description
1 polymer ?
#
loop_
_entity_poly.entity_id
_entity_poly.type
_entity_poly.pdbx_seq_one_letter_code
_entity_poly.pdbx_strand_id
1 'polypeptide(L)'
;MPTALVTGASAGLGRALAAALVSRKWTVVGDGRDAAALASAAREIGFTAVPGDVADPAHRASLADACPSLDLLVNNASSLGVSPLPPLASYPLAELENIYRVNVFAPLALTQLLLPALTAARGTIIDVSSDAAVEAYEGWGGYGSAKAALDQVTAVLGAENPDLAVYAVDPGDLRTAMHQRAFPGEDISDRPLPETAVPAFLRLLDERPPSGRYRAADLLSALAPTVALP
;
A
#
# COMPACT_ATOMS: atom_id res chain seq x y z
N MET A 1 7.80 12.65 17.68
CA MET A 1 8.12 12.18 16.31
C MET A 1 6.86 11.55 15.76
N PRO A 2 6.51 11.80 14.51
CA PRO A 2 5.33 11.18 13.93
C PRO A 2 5.50 9.65 13.80
N THR A 3 4.39 8.93 13.91
CA THR A 3 4.36 7.46 13.86
C THR A 3 3.66 6.98 12.59
N ALA A 4 4.25 6.00 11.92
CA ALA A 4 3.68 5.37 10.73
C ALA A 4 3.55 3.85 10.91
N LEU A 5 2.46 3.28 10.42
CA LEU A 5 2.30 1.85 10.21
C LEU A 5 2.34 1.57 8.71
N VAL A 6 3.24 0.68 8.28
CA VAL A 6 3.38 0.25 6.88
C VAL A 6 3.15 -1.25 6.80
N THR A 7 2.06 -1.68 6.18
CA THR A 7 1.81 -3.11 5.99
C THR A 7 2.60 -3.66 4.80
N GLY A 8 3.11 -4.90 4.91
CA GLY A 8 3.96 -5.50 3.87
C GLY A 8 5.34 -4.86 3.77
N ALA A 9 5.95 -4.48 4.91
CA ALA A 9 7.22 -3.74 4.97
C ALA A 9 8.48 -4.60 4.76
N SER A 10 8.35 -5.91 4.56
CA SER A 10 9.50 -6.81 4.39
C SER A 10 10.18 -6.70 3.04
N ALA A 11 9.48 -6.25 1.98
CA ALA A 11 9.99 -6.20 0.61
C ALA A 11 9.28 -5.12 -0.23
N GLY A 12 9.80 -4.91 -1.45
CA GLY A 12 9.17 -4.08 -2.48
C GLY A 12 8.86 -2.65 -2.01
N LEU A 13 7.70 -2.14 -2.42
CA LEU A 13 7.28 -0.77 -2.13
C LEU A 13 7.15 -0.50 -0.63
N GLY A 14 6.57 -1.44 0.14
CA GLY A 14 6.42 -1.27 1.59
C GLY A 14 7.76 -1.10 2.30
N ARG A 15 8.79 -1.88 1.90
CA ARG A 15 10.16 -1.75 2.41
C ARG A 15 10.79 -0.40 2.03
N ALA A 16 10.60 0.05 0.79
CA ALA A 16 11.12 1.33 0.32
C ALA A 16 10.46 2.51 1.05
N LEU A 17 9.14 2.46 1.27
CA LEU A 17 8.41 3.46 2.06
C LEU A 17 8.86 3.49 3.51
N ALA A 18 9.01 2.33 4.16
CA ALA A 18 9.51 2.24 5.53
C ALA A 18 10.90 2.87 5.67
N ALA A 19 11.81 2.60 4.73
CA ALA A 19 13.16 3.17 4.71
C ALA A 19 13.13 4.71 4.55
N ALA A 20 12.30 5.21 3.66
CA ALA A 20 12.16 6.65 3.45
C ALA A 20 11.57 7.36 4.68
N LEU A 21 10.57 6.78 5.34
CA LEU A 21 9.98 7.33 6.54
C LEU A 21 10.96 7.34 7.72
N VAL A 22 11.72 6.25 7.93
CA VAL A 22 12.77 6.20 8.96
C VAL A 22 13.86 7.26 8.69
N SER A 23 14.27 7.44 7.43
CA SER A 23 15.23 8.49 7.07
C SER A 23 14.73 9.91 7.38
N ARG A 24 13.41 10.11 7.34
CA ARG A 24 12.71 11.34 7.73
C ARG A 24 12.43 11.44 9.24
N LYS A 25 12.98 10.54 10.05
CA LYS A 25 12.85 10.51 11.50
C LYS A 25 11.42 10.18 11.99
N TRP A 26 10.68 9.43 11.23
CA TRP A 26 9.43 8.84 11.68
C TRP A 26 9.73 7.61 12.55
N THR A 27 8.90 7.37 13.56
CA THR A 27 8.79 6.05 14.20
C THR A 27 7.97 5.17 13.26
N VAL A 28 8.55 4.06 12.79
CA VAL A 28 7.86 3.18 11.84
C VAL A 28 7.62 1.83 12.48
N VAL A 29 6.38 1.35 12.39
CA VAL A 29 5.98 -0.03 12.65
C VAL A 29 5.74 -0.68 11.29
N GLY A 30 6.30 -1.87 11.08
CA GLY A 30 6.13 -2.60 9.83
C GLY A 30 5.69 -4.02 10.08
N ASP A 31 4.79 -4.56 9.23
CA ASP A 31 4.40 -5.95 9.27
C ASP A 31 4.84 -6.73 8.03
N GLY A 32 4.69 -8.05 8.11
CA GLY A 32 4.91 -8.98 7.01
C GLY A 32 4.80 -10.42 7.48
N ARG A 33 4.36 -11.28 6.57
CA ARG A 33 4.13 -12.71 6.87
C ARG A 33 5.42 -13.52 7.07
N ASP A 34 6.46 -13.17 6.31
CA ASP A 34 7.78 -13.78 6.49
C ASP A 34 8.52 -13.05 7.62
N ALA A 35 8.52 -13.66 8.81
CA ALA A 35 9.13 -13.11 10.00
C ALA A 35 10.64 -12.90 9.84
N ALA A 36 11.34 -13.78 9.11
CA ALA A 36 12.78 -13.67 8.92
C ALA A 36 13.14 -12.53 7.99
N ALA A 37 12.43 -12.40 6.85
CA ALA A 37 12.61 -11.30 5.91
C ALA A 37 12.25 -9.96 6.56
N LEU A 38 11.15 -9.91 7.34
CA LEU A 38 10.73 -8.71 8.06
C LEU A 38 11.78 -8.29 9.11
N ALA A 39 12.26 -9.23 9.91
CA ALA A 39 13.29 -8.95 10.92
C ALA A 39 14.62 -8.50 10.29
N SER A 40 14.98 -9.01 9.11
CA SER A 40 16.15 -8.56 8.36
C SER A 40 15.98 -7.11 7.89
N ALA A 41 14.85 -6.78 7.26
CA ALA A 41 14.54 -5.43 6.82
C ALA A 41 14.49 -4.44 8.00
N ALA A 42 13.87 -4.85 9.11
CA ALA A 42 13.77 -4.02 10.31
C ALA A 42 15.15 -3.69 10.92
N ARG A 43 16.07 -4.65 10.98
CA ARG A 43 17.45 -4.40 11.46
C ARG A 43 18.23 -3.46 10.55
N GLU A 44 18.05 -3.61 9.24
CA GLU A 44 18.76 -2.80 8.24
C GLU A 44 18.26 -1.34 8.22
N ILE A 45 16.94 -1.16 8.31
CA ILE A 45 16.28 0.14 8.13
C ILE A 45 16.07 0.86 9.47
N GLY A 46 15.82 0.12 10.55
CA GLY A 46 15.58 0.70 11.88
C GLY A 46 14.10 0.90 12.20
N PHE A 47 13.20 0.02 11.76
CA PHE A 47 11.79 0.05 12.14
C PHE A 47 11.41 -1.07 13.12
N THR A 48 10.28 -0.95 13.80
CA THR A 48 9.74 -2.01 14.68
C THR A 48 9.00 -3.05 13.84
N ALA A 49 9.43 -4.31 13.92
CA ALA A 49 8.82 -5.43 13.19
C ALA A 49 7.73 -6.11 14.01
N VAL A 50 6.53 -6.27 13.43
CA VAL A 50 5.42 -7.05 14.00
C VAL A 50 5.04 -8.12 12.96
N PRO A 51 5.57 -9.36 13.05
CA PRO A 51 5.33 -10.39 12.06
C PRO A 51 3.92 -10.97 12.18
N GLY A 52 3.25 -11.17 11.04
CA GLY A 52 1.94 -11.80 10.96
C GLY A 52 1.24 -11.56 9.63
N ASP A 53 0.00 -12.07 9.52
CA ASP A 53 -0.85 -11.92 8.35
C ASP A 53 -1.93 -10.86 8.61
N VAL A 54 -1.98 -9.82 7.80
CA VAL A 54 -3.02 -8.77 7.89
C VAL A 54 -4.45 -9.32 7.75
N ALA A 55 -4.62 -10.49 7.14
CA ALA A 55 -5.90 -11.18 7.07
C ALA A 55 -6.35 -11.77 8.42
N ASP A 56 -5.42 -11.96 9.39
CA ASP A 56 -5.73 -12.44 10.73
C ASP A 56 -6.22 -11.28 11.64
N PRO A 57 -7.43 -11.37 12.22
CA PRO A 57 -7.92 -10.36 13.16
C PRO A 57 -7.04 -10.17 14.39
N ALA A 58 -6.43 -11.23 14.93
CA ALA A 58 -5.56 -11.14 16.10
C ALA A 58 -4.26 -10.38 15.76
N HIS A 59 -3.73 -10.59 14.55
CA HIS A 59 -2.56 -9.83 14.10
C HIS A 59 -2.89 -8.34 13.92
N ARG A 60 -4.05 -8.00 13.34
CA ARG A 60 -4.47 -6.59 13.22
C ARG A 60 -4.64 -5.91 14.60
N ALA A 61 -5.15 -6.64 15.60
CA ALA A 61 -5.19 -6.13 16.96
C ALA A 61 -3.79 -5.85 17.52
N SER A 62 -2.83 -6.76 17.30
CA SER A 62 -1.43 -6.56 17.71
C SER A 62 -0.78 -5.35 17.01
N LEU A 63 -1.12 -5.09 15.74
CA LEU A 63 -0.67 -3.89 15.03
C LEU A 63 -1.27 -2.62 15.65
N ALA A 64 -2.55 -2.64 16.01
CA ALA A 64 -3.20 -1.51 16.67
C ALA A 64 -2.59 -1.24 18.05
N ASP A 65 -2.30 -2.28 18.83
CA ASP A 65 -1.63 -2.17 20.14
C ASP A 65 -0.20 -1.59 20.00
N ALA A 66 0.49 -1.92 18.92
CA ALA A 66 1.83 -1.38 18.63
C ALA A 66 1.80 0.11 18.18
N CYS A 67 0.62 0.64 17.85
CA CYS A 67 0.44 2.00 17.33
C CYS A 67 -0.60 2.79 18.16
N PRO A 68 -0.38 3.05 19.45
CA PRO A 68 -1.33 3.79 20.31
C PRO A 68 -1.52 5.25 19.88
N SER A 69 -0.58 5.80 19.13
CA SER A 69 -0.67 7.06 18.38
C SER A 69 -0.24 6.80 16.94
N LEU A 70 -0.94 7.36 15.96
CA LEU A 70 -0.67 7.09 14.57
C LEU A 70 -0.95 8.31 13.70
N ASP A 71 0.07 8.76 12.96
CA ASP A 71 -0.03 9.87 12.01
C ASP A 71 -0.21 9.39 10.57
N LEU A 72 0.25 8.16 10.25
CA LEU A 72 0.18 7.58 8.91
C LEU A 72 -0.10 6.09 8.95
N LEU A 73 -1.14 5.66 8.25
CA LEU A 73 -1.38 4.25 7.89
C LEU A 73 -1.12 4.05 6.41
N VAL A 74 -0.23 3.11 6.06
CA VAL A 74 -0.02 2.66 4.67
C VAL A 74 -0.47 1.21 4.53
N ASN A 75 -1.63 1.00 3.93
CA ASN A 75 -2.14 -0.31 3.55
C ASN A 75 -1.50 -0.73 2.22
N ASN A 76 -0.30 -1.32 2.32
CA ASN A 76 0.48 -1.78 1.17
C ASN A 76 0.48 -3.31 1.02
N ALA A 77 0.30 -4.07 2.11
CA ALA A 77 0.21 -5.53 2.03
C ALA A 77 -0.88 -5.95 1.02
N SER A 78 -0.52 -6.84 0.10
CA SER A 78 -1.41 -7.22 -0.99
C SER A 78 -1.18 -8.67 -1.42
N SER A 79 -2.20 -9.29 -1.99
CA SER A 79 -2.16 -10.60 -2.65
C SER A 79 -2.54 -10.44 -4.12
N LEU A 80 -1.70 -10.99 -5.01
CA LEU A 80 -2.02 -11.11 -6.42
C LEU A 80 -3.07 -12.22 -6.67
N GLY A 81 -3.14 -13.19 -5.76
CA GLY A 81 -3.91 -14.42 -5.94
C GLY A 81 -3.16 -15.48 -6.72
N VAL A 82 -3.87 -16.14 -7.63
CA VAL A 82 -3.36 -17.23 -8.47
C VAL A 82 -2.36 -16.71 -9.51
N SER A 83 -1.33 -17.49 -9.77
CA SER A 83 -0.37 -17.25 -10.87
C SER A 83 -0.08 -18.58 -11.57
N PRO A 84 -0.13 -18.64 -12.92
CA PRO A 84 -0.51 -17.56 -13.87
C PRO A 84 -1.93 -17.05 -13.63
N LEU A 85 -2.20 -15.80 -14.04
CA LEU A 85 -3.50 -15.14 -13.85
C LEU A 85 -4.55 -15.81 -14.74
N PRO A 86 -5.61 -16.44 -14.19
CA PRO A 86 -6.64 -17.09 -14.99
C PRO A 86 -7.70 -16.10 -15.46
N PRO A 87 -8.40 -16.40 -16.58
CA PRO A 87 -9.58 -15.64 -16.97
C PRO A 87 -10.64 -15.60 -15.87
N LEU A 88 -11.35 -14.48 -15.73
CA LEU A 88 -12.34 -14.29 -14.67
C LEU A 88 -13.47 -15.34 -14.72
N ALA A 89 -13.84 -15.81 -15.91
CA ALA A 89 -14.87 -16.84 -16.09
C ALA A 89 -14.50 -18.21 -15.46
N SER A 90 -13.22 -18.47 -15.23
CA SER A 90 -12.71 -19.70 -14.60
C SER A 90 -11.95 -19.43 -13.31
N TYR A 91 -12.05 -18.21 -12.77
CA TYR A 91 -11.33 -17.84 -11.56
C TYR A 91 -11.82 -18.66 -10.37
N PRO A 92 -10.94 -19.32 -9.58
CA PRO A 92 -11.35 -20.06 -8.40
C PRO A 92 -11.93 -19.13 -7.33
N LEU A 93 -13.20 -19.29 -6.97
CA LEU A 93 -13.88 -18.38 -6.05
C LEU A 93 -13.23 -18.33 -4.66
N ALA A 94 -12.72 -19.46 -4.17
CA ALA A 94 -11.99 -19.49 -2.89
C ALA A 94 -10.73 -18.59 -2.92
N GLU A 95 -10.03 -18.53 -4.06
CA GLU A 95 -8.88 -17.65 -4.22
C GLU A 95 -9.31 -16.19 -4.37
N LEU A 96 -10.46 -15.92 -5.01
CA LEU A 96 -11.05 -14.59 -5.07
C LEU A 96 -11.40 -14.09 -3.65
N GLU A 97 -12.02 -14.93 -2.82
CA GLU A 97 -12.28 -14.62 -1.40
C GLU A 97 -10.99 -14.30 -0.65
N ASN A 98 -9.90 -15.05 -0.87
CA ASN A 98 -8.61 -14.78 -0.26
C ASN A 98 -8.02 -13.43 -0.69
N ILE A 99 -8.14 -13.06 -1.98
CA ILE A 99 -7.71 -11.75 -2.47
C ILE A 99 -8.49 -10.64 -1.78
N TYR A 100 -9.82 -10.74 -1.72
CA TYR A 100 -10.66 -9.75 -1.06
C TYR A 100 -10.37 -9.65 0.44
N ARG A 101 -10.10 -10.78 1.10
CA ARG A 101 -9.71 -10.79 2.51
C ARG A 101 -8.45 -9.98 2.78
N VAL A 102 -7.43 -10.11 1.92
CA VAL A 102 -6.15 -9.41 2.07
C VAL A 102 -6.22 -7.97 1.54
N ASN A 103 -6.81 -7.77 0.35
CA ASN A 103 -6.70 -6.49 -0.37
C ASN A 103 -7.81 -5.49 -0.04
N VAL A 104 -8.93 -5.95 0.55
CA VAL A 104 -10.10 -5.11 0.85
C VAL A 104 -10.45 -5.14 2.33
N PHE A 105 -10.74 -6.34 2.86
CA PHE A 105 -11.26 -6.45 4.23
C PHE A 105 -10.18 -6.16 5.27
N ALA A 106 -8.94 -6.59 5.05
CA ALA A 106 -7.85 -6.33 5.99
C ALA A 106 -7.52 -4.83 6.09
N PRO A 107 -7.33 -4.06 4.98
CA PRO A 107 -7.17 -2.61 5.02
C PRO A 107 -8.31 -1.89 5.74
N LEU A 108 -9.56 -2.21 5.40
CA LEU A 108 -10.73 -1.61 6.06
C LEU A 108 -10.77 -1.91 7.56
N ALA A 109 -10.61 -3.18 7.94
CA ALA A 109 -10.65 -3.58 9.35
C ALA A 109 -9.49 -2.97 10.17
N LEU A 110 -8.29 -2.87 9.59
CA LEU A 110 -7.15 -2.22 10.23
C LEU A 110 -7.39 -0.71 10.38
N THR A 111 -7.92 -0.07 9.34
CA THR A 111 -8.33 1.34 9.39
C THR A 111 -9.36 1.58 10.50
N GLN A 112 -10.39 0.73 10.62
CA GLN A 112 -11.40 0.85 11.69
C GLN A 112 -10.79 0.77 13.09
N LEU A 113 -9.84 -0.13 13.32
CA LEU A 113 -9.14 -0.26 14.61
C LEU A 113 -8.30 0.97 14.93
N LEU A 114 -7.66 1.56 13.92
CA LEU A 114 -6.72 2.68 14.07
C LEU A 114 -7.38 4.05 13.89
N LEU A 115 -8.64 4.11 13.45
CA LEU A 115 -9.35 5.35 13.17
C LEU A 115 -9.34 6.34 14.34
N PRO A 116 -9.52 5.93 15.62
CA PRO A 116 -9.44 6.87 16.73
C PRO A 116 -8.07 7.55 16.86
N ALA A 117 -6.97 6.79 16.69
CA ALA A 117 -5.60 7.34 16.75
C ALA A 117 -5.31 8.28 15.58
N LEU A 118 -5.70 7.86 14.35
CA LEU A 118 -5.58 8.68 13.14
C LEU A 118 -6.39 9.98 13.25
N THR A 119 -7.62 9.93 13.75
CA THR A 119 -8.47 11.12 13.93
C THR A 119 -7.85 12.08 14.95
N ALA A 120 -7.36 11.57 16.07
CA ALA A 120 -6.70 12.39 17.09
C ALA A 120 -5.45 13.13 16.55
N ALA A 121 -4.72 12.48 15.61
CA ALA A 121 -3.55 13.05 14.95
C ALA A 121 -3.87 13.90 13.71
N ARG A 122 -5.13 13.95 13.25
CA ARG A 122 -5.49 14.42 11.89
C ARG A 122 -4.61 13.77 10.83
N GLY A 123 -4.45 12.48 10.95
CA GLY A 123 -3.48 11.67 10.22
C GLY A 123 -3.79 11.48 8.74
N THR A 124 -3.03 10.57 8.14
CA THR A 124 -3.15 10.22 6.73
C THR A 124 -3.36 8.72 6.58
N ILE A 125 -4.21 8.31 5.66
CA ILE A 125 -4.39 6.92 5.22
C ILE A 125 -3.97 6.85 3.76
N ILE A 126 -3.11 5.90 3.42
CA ILE A 126 -2.72 5.60 2.05
C ILE A 126 -3.02 4.12 1.76
N ASP A 127 -3.95 3.89 0.87
CA ASP A 127 -4.25 2.57 0.33
C ASP A 127 -3.52 2.41 -1.01
N VAL A 128 -2.61 1.43 -1.11
CA VAL A 128 -1.89 1.19 -2.36
C VAL A 128 -2.82 0.50 -3.34
N SER A 129 -3.17 1.24 -4.40
CA SER A 129 -4.02 0.83 -5.51
C SER A 129 -3.22 0.27 -6.69
N SER A 130 -3.79 0.26 -7.87
CA SER A 130 -3.20 -0.15 -9.14
C SER A 130 -4.00 0.44 -10.29
N ASP A 131 -3.41 0.54 -11.48
CA ASP A 131 -4.11 0.80 -12.73
C ASP A 131 -5.18 -0.28 -13.03
N ALA A 132 -4.93 -1.54 -12.64
CA ALA A 132 -5.90 -2.64 -12.75
C ALA A 132 -7.22 -2.38 -11.98
N ALA A 133 -7.29 -1.37 -11.10
CA ALA A 133 -8.53 -0.95 -10.46
C ALA A 133 -9.48 -0.21 -11.43
N VAL A 134 -8.95 0.39 -12.48
CA VAL A 134 -9.68 1.25 -13.43
C VAL A 134 -9.56 0.80 -14.88
N GLU A 135 -8.52 0.03 -15.21
CA GLU A 135 -8.29 -0.52 -16.54
C GLU A 135 -8.64 -2.01 -16.59
N ALA A 136 -9.29 -2.45 -17.68
CA ALA A 136 -9.69 -3.83 -17.87
C ALA A 136 -8.60 -4.63 -18.60
N TYR A 137 -7.80 -5.38 -17.84
CA TYR A 137 -6.79 -6.28 -18.37
C TYR A 137 -7.24 -7.74 -18.29
N GLU A 138 -7.00 -8.51 -19.36
CA GLU A 138 -7.27 -9.95 -19.39
C GLU A 138 -6.46 -10.66 -18.29
N GLY A 139 -7.11 -11.56 -17.53
CA GLY A 139 -6.51 -12.29 -16.42
C GLY A 139 -6.47 -11.53 -15.09
N TRP A 140 -6.57 -10.21 -15.09
CA TRP A 140 -6.46 -9.39 -13.87
C TRP A 140 -7.76 -9.25 -13.07
N GLY A 141 -8.84 -9.91 -13.48
CA GLY A 141 -10.16 -9.73 -12.89
C GLY A 141 -10.23 -9.97 -11.38
N GLY A 142 -9.50 -10.94 -10.84
CA GLY A 142 -9.46 -11.18 -9.40
C GLY A 142 -8.79 -10.05 -8.62
N TYR A 143 -7.58 -9.67 -9.03
CA TYR A 143 -6.81 -8.59 -8.40
C TYR A 143 -7.43 -7.21 -8.66
N GLY A 144 -7.74 -6.92 -9.93
CA GLY A 144 -8.29 -5.62 -10.35
C GLY A 144 -9.62 -5.30 -9.67
N SER A 145 -10.54 -6.28 -9.60
CA SER A 145 -11.82 -6.08 -8.89
C SER A 145 -11.62 -5.76 -7.41
N ALA A 146 -10.65 -6.40 -6.74
CA ALA A 146 -10.35 -6.11 -5.35
C ALA A 146 -9.73 -4.71 -5.18
N LYS A 147 -8.85 -4.28 -6.11
CA LYS A 147 -8.29 -2.93 -6.06
C LYS A 147 -9.34 -1.86 -6.38
N ALA A 148 -10.28 -2.11 -7.29
CA ALA A 148 -11.43 -1.24 -7.53
C ALA A 148 -12.32 -1.12 -6.29
N ALA A 149 -12.57 -2.23 -5.60
CA ALA A 149 -13.31 -2.22 -4.33
C ALA A 149 -12.57 -1.41 -3.25
N LEU A 150 -11.24 -1.56 -3.15
CA LEU A 150 -10.42 -0.78 -2.21
C LEU A 150 -10.47 0.72 -2.55
N ASP A 151 -10.36 1.10 -3.82
CA ASP A 151 -10.46 2.50 -4.26
C ASP A 151 -11.80 3.13 -3.84
N GLN A 152 -12.91 2.39 -3.99
CA GLN A 152 -14.21 2.87 -3.56
C GLN A 152 -14.32 2.99 -2.04
N VAL A 153 -13.77 2.03 -1.27
CA VAL A 153 -13.69 2.10 0.20
C VAL A 153 -12.89 3.34 0.62
N THR A 154 -11.75 3.57 0.00
CA THR A 154 -10.88 4.75 0.24
C THR A 154 -11.63 6.06 -0.01
N ALA A 155 -12.36 6.15 -1.13
CA ALA A 155 -13.13 7.34 -1.48
C ALA A 155 -14.23 7.65 -0.45
N VAL A 156 -14.95 6.61 0.00
CA VAL A 156 -16.01 6.75 1.02
C VAL A 156 -15.41 7.14 2.37
N LEU A 157 -14.31 6.50 2.78
CA LEU A 157 -13.60 6.85 4.03
C LEU A 157 -13.16 8.33 4.02
N GLY A 158 -12.65 8.83 2.89
CA GLY A 158 -12.27 10.23 2.75
C GLY A 158 -13.46 11.19 2.85
N ALA A 159 -14.60 10.82 2.27
CA ALA A 159 -15.83 11.63 2.35
C ALA A 159 -16.43 11.67 3.76
N GLU A 160 -16.36 10.54 4.50
CA GLU A 160 -16.89 10.41 5.86
C GLU A 160 -15.96 11.02 6.93
N ASN A 161 -14.67 11.21 6.63
CA ASN A 161 -13.66 11.71 7.57
C ASN A 161 -12.92 12.93 7.01
N PRO A 162 -13.54 14.10 6.87
CA PRO A 162 -12.97 15.28 6.20
C PRO A 162 -11.73 15.86 6.91
N ASP A 163 -11.50 15.51 8.17
CA ASP A 163 -10.30 15.93 8.92
C ASP A 163 -9.06 15.04 8.62
N LEU A 164 -9.27 13.90 8.00
CA LEU A 164 -8.20 13.00 7.54
C LEU A 164 -7.82 13.27 6.10
N ALA A 165 -6.57 12.94 5.74
CA ALA A 165 -6.17 12.81 4.35
C ALA A 165 -6.23 11.33 3.95
N VAL A 166 -7.07 10.96 2.98
CA VAL A 166 -7.30 9.56 2.60
C VAL A 166 -7.07 9.37 1.12
N TYR A 167 -6.07 8.57 0.76
CA TYR A 167 -5.57 8.45 -0.60
C TYR A 167 -5.56 7.00 -1.08
N ALA A 168 -6.10 6.76 -2.29
CA ALA A 168 -5.81 5.58 -3.08
C ALA A 168 -4.66 5.93 -4.04
N VAL A 169 -3.53 5.24 -3.94
CA VAL A 169 -2.34 5.58 -4.73
C VAL A 169 -1.95 4.42 -5.63
N ASP A 170 -2.01 4.67 -6.93
CA ASP A 170 -1.48 3.79 -7.95
C ASP A 170 0.03 4.07 -8.14
N PRO A 171 0.92 3.15 -7.74
CA PRO A 171 2.36 3.35 -7.82
C PRO A 171 2.93 3.12 -9.22
N GLY A 172 2.13 2.59 -10.16
CA GLY A 172 2.57 2.07 -11.45
C GLY A 172 3.23 0.70 -11.35
N ASP A 173 3.73 0.22 -12.49
CA ASP A 173 4.45 -1.06 -12.59
C ASP A 173 5.83 -0.96 -11.95
N LEU A 174 6.04 -1.71 -10.89
CA LEU A 174 7.30 -1.71 -10.15
C LEU A 174 7.97 -3.09 -10.21
N ARG A 175 9.29 -3.12 -10.32
CA ARG A 175 10.07 -4.34 -10.30
C ARG A 175 10.07 -4.99 -8.91
N THR A 176 9.06 -5.82 -8.66
CA THR A 176 8.83 -6.51 -7.39
C THR A 176 8.60 -8.00 -7.61
N ALA A 177 8.76 -8.80 -6.57
CA ALA A 177 8.42 -10.23 -6.61
C ALA A 177 6.93 -10.47 -6.92
N MET A 178 6.04 -9.55 -6.52
CA MET A 178 4.62 -9.63 -6.85
C MET A 178 4.41 -9.42 -8.36
N HIS A 179 5.03 -8.39 -8.96
CA HIS A 179 4.95 -8.13 -10.39
C HIS A 179 5.55 -9.28 -11.20
N GLN A 180 6.69 -9.84 -10.78
CA GLN A 180 7.27 -11.04 -11.42
C GLN A 180 6.32 -12.24 -11.40
N ARG A 181 5.53 -12.40 -10.35
CA ARG A 181 4.51 -13.46 -10.29
C ARG A 181 3.33 -13.22 -11.24
N ALA A 182 3.02 -11.98 -11.58
CA ALA A 182 2.01 -11.66 -12.59
C ALA A 182 2.48 -12.04 -14.01
N PHE A 183 3.78 -11.98 -14.25
CA PHE A 183 4.44 -12.28 -15.52
C PHE A 183 5.47 -13.40 -15.35
N PRO A 184 5.03 -14.65 -15.12
CA PRO A 184 5.94 -15.78 -14.88
C PRO A 184 6.76 -16.10 -16.14
N GLY A 185 8.09 -16.10 -15.98
CA GLY A 185 9.02 -16.38 -17.08
C GLY A 185 9.37 -15.20 -17.98
N GLU A 186 8.77 -14.03 -17.77
CA GLU A 186 9.13 -12.81 -18.47
C GLU A 186 10.24 -12.04 -17.73
N ASP A 187 11.05 -11.32 -18.49
CA ASP A 187 12.03 -10.38 -17.93
C ASP A 187 11.33 -9.05 -17.61
N ILE A 188 11.30 -8.70 -16.33
CA ILE A 188 10.74 -7.44 -15.85
C ILE A 188 11.84 -6.45 -15.40
N SER A 189 13.07 -6.66 -15.85
CA SER A 189 14.22 -5.80 -15.46
C SER A 189 14.09 -4.36 -15.96
N ASP A 190 13.27 -4.14 -16.99
CA ASP A 190 12.89 -2.83 -17.54
C ASP A 190 11.93 -2.03 -16.63
N ARG A 191 11.28 -2.69 -15.67
CA ARG A 191 10.38 -2.02 -14.73
C ARG A 191 11.16 -1.22 -13.70
N PRO A 192 10.68 0.00 -13.33
CA PRO A 192 11.32 0.83 -12.31
C PRO A 192 11.43 0.12 -10.97
N LEU A 193 12.47 0.48 -10.20
CA LEU A 193 12.60 0.01 -8.81
C LEU A 193 11.51 0.62 -7.91
N PRO A 194 11.08 -0.06 -6.84
CA PRO A 194 10.07 0.46 -5.90
C PRO A 194 10.40 1.85 -5.34
N GLU A 195 11.68 2.13 -5.14
CA GLU A 195 12.18 3.40 -4.61
C GLU A 195 11.80 4.60 -5.49
N THR A 196 11.60 4.39 -6.80
CA THR A 196 11.24 5.45 -7.74
C THR A 196 9.84 6.02 -7.51
N ALA A 197 8.92 5.23 -6.94
CA ALA A 197 7.57 5.70 -6.59
C ALA A 197 7.52 6.44 -5.25
N VAL A 198 8.48 6.22 -4.35
CA VAL A 198 8.49 6.77 -2.99
C VAL A 198 8.30 8.29 -2.95
N PRO A 199 8.94 9.12 -3.79
CA PRO A 199 8.76 10.57 -3.75
C PRO A 199 7.31 11.02 -3.96
N ALA A 200 6.50 10.28 -4.75
CA ALA A 200 5.09 10.59 -4.93
C ALA A 200 4.29 10.41 -3.62
N PHE A 201 4.57 9.35 -2.86
CA PHE A 201 3.94 9.11 -1.55
C PHE A 201 4.35 10.18 -0.53
N LEU A 202 5.63 10.54 -0.50
CA LEU A 202 6.12 11.59 0.39
C LEU A 202 5.51 12.95 0.07
N ARG A 203 5.30 13.24 -1.21
CA ARG A 203 4.62 14.46 -1.66
C ARG A 203 3.19 14.56 -1.13
N LEU A 204 2.42 13.47 -1.15
CA LEU A 204 1.07 13.44 -0.57
C LEU A 204 1.08 13.76 0.92
N LEU A 205 2.11 13.31 1.66
CA LEU A 205 2.26 13.63 3.09
C LEU A 205 2.62 15.10 3.31
N ASP A 206 3.48 15.66 2.47
CA ASP A 206 4.00 17.03 2.61
C ASP A 206 2.97 18.08 2.16
N GLU A 207 2.29 17.85 1.03
CA GLU A 207 1.36 18.81 0.43
C GLU A 207 -0.09 18.65 0.92
N ARG A 208 -0.46 17.46 1.39
CA ARG A 208 -1.83 17.11 1.84
C ARG A 208 -2.93 17.61 0.88
N PRO A 209 -2.91 17.20 -0.41
CA PRO A 209 -3.97 17.56 -1.34
C PRO A 209 -5.31 16.94 -0.89
N PRO A 210 -6.45 17.31 -1.51
CA PRO A 210 -7.75 16.69 -1.21
C PRO A 210 -7.70 15.17 -1.25
N SER A 211 -8.46 14.50 -0.37
CA SER A 211 -8.62 13.03 -0.39
C SER A 211 -9.08 12.56 -1.78
N GLY A 212 -8.57 11.43 -2.25
CA GLY A 212 -8.90 10.91 -3.57
C GLY A 212 -7.91 9.90 -4.12
N ARG A 213 -8.09 9.55 -5.41
CA ARG A 213 -7.20 8.65 -6.13
C ARG A 213 -6.11 9.43 -6.87
N TYR A 214 -4.87 8.98 -6.73
CA TYR A 214 -3.68 9.58 -7.35
C TYR A 214 -2.84 8.52 -8.05
N ARG A 215 -2.19 8.91 -9.15
CA ARG A 215 -1.16 8.11 -9.80
C ARG A 215 0.21 8.69 -9.44
N ALA A 216 1.14 7.83 -9.05
CA ALA A 216 2.50 8.26 -8.71
C ALA A 216 3.17 9.01 -9.88
N ALA A 217 2.94 8.56 -11.12
CA ALA A 217 3.48 9.23 -12.31
C ALA A 217 3.02 10.69 -12.45
N ASP A 218 1.74 10.98 -12.15
CA ASP A 218 1.19 12.34 -12.24
C ASP A 218 1.76 13.25 -11.15
N LEU A 219 1.93 12.70 -9.95
CA LEU A 219 2.57 13.42 -8.84
C LEU A 219 4.05 13.72 -9.13
N LEU A 220 4.76 12.80 -9.78
CA LEU A 220 6.17 12.97 -10.12
C LEU A 220 6.38 13.91 -11.30
N SER A 221 5.51 13.90 -12.31
CA SER A 221 5.60 14.79 -13.47
C SER A 221 5.47 16.28 -13.10
N ALA A 222 4.66 16.58 -12.09
CA ALA A 222 4.53 17.93 -11.56
C ALA A 222 5.77 18.42 -10.77
N LEU A 223 6.75 17.52 -10.49
CA LEU A 223 8.04 17.87 -9.90
C LEU A 223 9.12 18.15 -10.95
N ALA A 224 8.90 17.76 -12.22
CA ALA A 224 9.85 18.06 -13.29
C ALA A 224 9.86 19.60 -13.50
N PRO A 225 11.05 20.25 -13.45
CA PRO A 225 11.11 21.67 -13.75
C PRO A 225 10.57 21.89 -15.16
N THR A 226 9.65 22.87 -15.31
CA THR A 226 9.20 23.31 -16.62
C THR A 226 10.42 23.86 -17.34
N VAL A 227 11.04 23.03 -18.20
CA VAL A 227 12.09 23.51 -19.11
C VAL A 227 11.35 24.42 -20.09
N ALA A 228 11.47 25.74 -19.85
CA ALA A 228 11.06 26.70 -20.85
C ALA A 228 11.93 26.43 -22.10
N LEU A 229 11.30 25.93 -23.15
CA LEU A 229 11.94 25.84 -24.45
C LEU A 229 12.22 27.29 -24.91
N PRO A 230 13.39 27.53 -25.47
CA PRO A 230 13.80 28.85 -25.95
C PRO A 230 12.97 29.38 -27.11
#